data_e33b2673e8fbeea36c785dfe65d0e694
#
_entry.id   e33b2673e8fbeea36c785dfe65d0e694
#
_cell.length_a   1.000
_cell.length_b   1.000
_cell.length_c   1.000
_cell.angle_alpha   90.00
_cell.angle_beta   90.00
_cell.angle_gamma   90.00
#
_symmetry.space_group_name_H-M   'P 1'
#
loop_
_entity.id
_entity.type
_entity.pdbx_description
1 polymer ?
#
loop_
_entity_poly.entity_id
_entity_poly.type
_entity_poly.pdbx_seq_one_letter_code
_entity_poly.pdbx_strand_id
1 'polypeptide(L)'
;MKCFSIITVLYLSLLPLQGSEKSSTVNPSSLPKPRTVNQLYPGLTTGAMSCAAASTLPEGVVLRAGDLVIENNELIEEIGKAPEQIRPKLKKNTFFVLEQVATLKLLLTEARTEAAKSGKDISEKNEQAIIQDYLGALAKTVKVGDEEILDFYNGNKEMLGNASLAQVKPQIEQFLLQQKQQELINEHIRTIGRRMQIEISASWLKVQAALARDNPVDKARASGRASLVDFGSTGCVPCDMMAPILETLREKYNGKVNVLFIHVGEEPILASRYGVQSIPVQIFFDKTGKEVFRHVGFFAQEQIEGKLSEMRVK
;
A
#
# COMPACT_ATOMS: atom_id res chain seq x y z
N MET A 1 -23.40 -8.90 74.27
CA MET A 1 -24.08 -10.17 74.62
C MET A 1 -23.75 -11.13 73.49
N LYS A 2 -22.79 -12.03 73.65
CA LYS A 2 -22.94 -13.48 73.95
C LYS A 2 -23.82 -14.15 72.86
N CYS A 3 -23.42 -15.19 72.09
CA CYS A 3 -22.73 -16.47 72.36
C CYS A 3 -22.22 -17.00 71.02
N PHE A 4 -21.02 -17.53 70.82
CA PHE A 4 -20.53 -18.90 71.12
C PHE A 4 -21.38 -20.03 70.54
N SER A 5 -20.83 -20.80 69.62
CA SER A 5 -20.53 -22.24 69.77
C SER A 5 -20.10 -22.81 68.40
N ILE A 6 -18.91 -23.24 68.13
CA ILE A 6 -18.17 -24.51 68.45
C ILE A 6 -18.59 -25.71 67.54
N ILE A 7 -17.60 -26.14 66.76
CA ILE A 7 -17.09 -27.52 66.44
C ILE A 7 -17.89 -28.34 65.43
N THR A 8 -17.25 -28.84 64.36
CA THR A 8 -16.56 -30.16 64.46
C THR A 8 -15.66 -30.37 63.25
N VAL A 9 -14.42 -30.75 63.52
CA VAL A 9 -13.38 -31.21 62.59
C VAL A 9 -13.70 -32.63 62.18
N LEU A 10 -13.72 -32.92 60.88
CA LEU A 10 -13.56 -34.27 60.37
C LEU A 10 -12.33 -34.30 59.42
N TYR A 11 -11.25 -34.90 59.91
CA TYR A 11 -10.12 -35.34 59.13
C TYR A 11 -10.56 -36.49 58.23
N LEU A 12 -10.44 -36.32 56.93
CA LEU A 12 -10.41 -37.44 55.99
C LEU A 12 -9.11 -37.37 55.22
N SER A 13 -8.20 -38.26 55.56
CA SER A 13 -6.93 -38.53 54.87
C SER A 13 -7.21 -39.05 53.47
N LEU A 14 -6.82 -38.27 52.44
CA LEU A 14 -6.69 -38.76 51.08
C LEU A 14 -5.25 -38.62 50.61
N LEU A 15 -4.66 -39.75 50.24
CA LEU A 15 -3.35 -39.96 49.67
C LEU A 15 -3.09 -39.10 48.43
N PRO A 16 -1.85 -38.64 48.18
CA PRO A 16 -1.54 -37.88 46.96
C PRO A 16 -1.42 -38.85 45.77
N LEU A 17 -2.32 -38.68 44.82
CA LEU A 17 -2.10 -39.19 43.46
C LEU A 17 -1.03 -38.33 42.80
N GLN A 18 0.18 -38.89 42.67
CA GLN A 18 1.22 -38.31 41.82
C GLN A 18 0.81 -38.48 40.35
N GLY A 19 0.08 -37.48 39.84
CA GLY A 19 -0.10 -37.24 38.43
C GLY A 19 1.07 -36.37 37.94
N SER A 20 2.03 -36.99 37.24
CA SER A 20 3.07 -36.27 36.51
C SER A 20 2.46 -35.48 35.34
N GLU A 21 1.97 -34.29 35.58
CA GLU A 21 1.72 -33.33 34.53
C GLU A 21 3.08 -32.82 34.00
N LYS A 22 3.49 -33.40 32.87
CA LYS A 22 4.51 -32.76 32.04
C LYS A 22 3.96 -31.44 31.55
N SER A 23 4.20 -30.36 32.28
CA SER A 23 4.09 -28.99 31.79
C SER A 23 5.06 -28.87 30.60
N SER A 24 4.54 -29.03 29.40
CA SER A 24 5.25 -28.65 28.19
C SER A 24 5.30 -27.12 28.15
N THR A 25 6.39 -26.58 28.67
CA THR A 25 6.75 -25.17 28.46
C THR A 25 6.97 -24.99 26.97
N VAL A 26 5.92 -24.51 26.26
CA VAL A 26 6.05 -24.06 24.88
C VAL A 26 6.99 -22.86 24.90
N ASN A 27 8.17 -23.04 24.28
CA ASN A 27 9.16 -21.99 24.15
C ASN A 27 8.54 -20.85 23.33
N PRO A 28 8.39 -19.61 23.85
CA PRO A 28 7.74 -18.49 23.12
C PRO A 28 8.43 -18.15 21.80
N SER A 29 9.69 -18.61 21.58
CA SER A 29 10.42 -18.42 20.32
C SER A 29 10.01 -19.39 19.21
N SER A 30 9.14 -20.38 19.46
CA SER A 30 8.74 -21.42 18.48
C SER A 30 7.42 -21.13 17.77
N LEU A 31 6.70 -20.05 18.12
CA LEU A 31 5.50 -19.68 17.40
C LEU A 31 5.87 -19.11 16.01
N PRO A 32 5.23 -19.57 14.93
CA PRO A 32 5.48 -19.02 13.61
C PRO A 32 5.16 -17.52 13.62
N LYS A 33 6.08 -16.70 13.09
CA LYS A 33 5.84 -15.25 12.98
C LYS A 33 4.53 -15.00 12.25
N PRO A 34 3.68 -14.08 12.74
CA PRO A 34 2.44 -13.77 12.07
C PRO A 34 2.72 -13.29 10.64
N ARG A 35 1.92 -13.76 9.68
CA ARG A 35 2.07 -13.38 8.28
C ARG A 35 1.64 -11.93 8.08
N THR A 36 2.37 -11.23 7.22
CA THR A 36 2.06 -9.83 6.89
C THR A 36 0.92 -9.73 5.87
N VAL A 37 0.33 -8.53 5.78
CA VAL A 37 -0.70 -8.22 4.77
C VAL A 37 -0.21 -8.57 3.37
N ASN A 38 1.02 -8.18 3.01
CA ASN A 38 1.56 -8.45 1.68
C ASN A 38 1.81 -9.94 1.41
N GLN A 39 2.14 -10.73 2.45
CA GLN A 39 2.27 -12.19 2.33
C GLN A 39 0.93 -12.90 2.17
N LEU A 40 -0.13 -12.38 2.81
CA LEU A 40 -1.48 -12.94 2.75
C LEU A 40 -2.24 -12.51 1.50
N TYR A 41 -2.11 -11.24 1.15
CA TYR A 41 -2.88 -10.57 0.10
C TYR A 41 -1.97 -9.67 -0.76
N PRO A 42 -1.09 -10.25 -1.59
CA PRO A 42 -0.19 -9.47 -2.45
C PRO A 42 -0.96 -8.46 -3.32
N GLY A 43 -0.53 -7.19 -3.32
CA GLY A 43 -1.16 -6.11 -4.09
C GLY A 43 -2.41 -5.51 -3.45
N LEU A 44 -2.77 -5.89 -2.22
CA LEU A 44 -3.82 -5.18 -1.48
C LEU A 44 -3.40 -3.75 -1.13
N THR A 45 -2.12 -3.54 -0.88
CA THR A 45 -1.50 -2.25 -0.61
C THR A 45 -0.04 -2.21 -1.06
N THR A 46 0.47 -1.01 -1.34
CA THR A 46 1.88 -0.70 -1.57
C THR A 46 2.44 0.23 -0.48
N GLY A 47 1.61 0.62 0.49
CA GLY A 47 1.93 1.59 1.54
C GLY A 47 2.43 0.98 2.85
N ALA A 48 2.25 1.72 3.95
CA ALA A 48 2.71 1.37 5.30
C ALA A 48 2.15 0.03 5.80
N MET A 49 0.91 -0.29 5.41
CA MET A 49 0.22 -1.50 5.87
C MET A 49 0.72 -2.79 5.20
N SER A 50 1.58 -2.71 4.19
CA SER A 50 2.13 -3.89 3.50
C SER A 50 2.89 -4.85 4.44
N CYS A 51 3.56 -4.30 5.46
CA CYS A 51 4.32 -5.03 6.46
C CYS A 51 3.53 -5.32 7.76
N ALA A 52 2.28 -4.83 7.87
CA ALA A 52 1.46 -5.04 9.05
C ALA A 52 1.17 -6.54 9.25
N ALA A 53 1.23 -6.99 10.49
CA ALA A 53 0.98 -8.38 10.87
C ALA A 53 -0.53 -8.65 11.00
N ALA A 54 -1.00 -9.76 10.45
CA ALA A 54 -2.37 -10.20 10.70
C ALA A 54 -2.44 -10.88 12.08
N SER A 55 -3.21 -10.29 13.01
CA SER A 55 -3.29 -10.69 14.41
C SER A 55 -4.74 -10.82 14.88
N THR A 56 -4.95 -11.49 16.00
CA THR A 56 -6.22 -11.44 16.71
C THR A 56 -6.27 -10.18 17.55
N LEU A 57 -7.21 -9.29 17.26
CA LEU A 57 -7.43 -8.05 18.00
C LEU A 57 -8.80 -8.10 18.72
N PRO A 58 -9.02 -7.25 19.74
CA PRO A 58 -10.32 -7.11 20.41
C PRO A 58 -11.43 -6.80 19.40
N GLU A 59 -12.67 -7.12 19.79
CA GLU A 59 -13.85 -6.82 18.97
C GLU A 59 -13.94 -5.31 18.66
N GLY A 60 -14.28 -4.98 17.42
CA GLY A 60 -14.33 -3.59 16.94
C GLY A 60 -12.98 -2.99 16.54
N VAL A 61 -11.87 -3.48 17.09
CA VAL A 61 -10.52 -2.97 16.75
C VAL A 61 -10.04 -3.58 15.45
N VAL A 62 -9.68 -2.74 14.49
CA VAL A 62 -9.19 -3.16 13.17
C VAL A 62 -7.67 -3.00 13.01
N LEU A 63 -7.07 -2.05 13.73
CA LEU A 63 -5.63 -1.81 13.73
C LEU A 63 -5.12 -1.42 15.11
N ARG A 64 -3.90 -1.88 15.45
CA ARG A 64 -3.11 -1.44 16.59
C ARG A 64 -1.65 -1.22 16.19
N ALA A 65 -1.05 -0.12 16.65
CA ALA A 65 0.37 0.18 16.46
C ALA A 65 0.89 0.98 17.68
N GLY A 66 1.45 0.29 18.67
CA GLY A 66 1.72 0.89 19.99
C GLY A 66 0.43 1.39 20.64
N ASP A 67 0.40 2.69 20.99
CA ASP A 67 -0.78 3.35 21.59
C ASP A 67 -1.84 3.72 20.55
N LEU A 68 -1.52 3.67 19.27
CA LEU A 68 -2.49 3.92 18.22
C LEU A 68 -3.44 2.74 18.08
N VAL A 69 -4.74 3.00 18.26
CA VAL A 69 -5.83 2.06 18.01
C VAL A 69 -6.80 2.70 17.01
N ILE A 70 -7.23 1.93 16.02
CA ILE A 70 -8.27 2.32 15.06
C ILE A 70 -9.39 1.28 15.14
N GLU A 71 -10.61 1.76 15.30
CA GLU A 71 -11.81 0.95 15.34
C GLU A 71 -12.57 0.98 14.00
N ASN A 72 -13.35 -0.04 13.73
CA ASN A 72 -14.14 -0.13 12.50
C ASN A 72 -15.14 1.03 12.36
N ASN A 73 -15.70 1.51 13.48
CA ASN A 73 -16.64 2.62 13.48
C ASN A 73 -16.01 3.93 13.01
N GLU A 74 -14.74 4.18 13.35
CA GLU A 74 -14.00 5.34 12.84
C GLU A 74 -13.91 5.32 11.31
N LEU A 75 -13.70 4.16 10.70
CA LEU A 75 -13.65 4.03 9.24
C LEU A 75 -15.01 4.27 8.58
N ILE A 76 -16.09 3.81 9.23
CA ILE A 76 -17.45 4.06 8.76
C ILE A 76 -17.77 5.57 8.79
N GLU A 77 -17.36 6.27 9.83
CA GLU A 77 -17.52 7.72 9.96
C GLU A 77 -16.72 8.46 8.88
N GLU A 78 -15.45 8.07 8.64
CA GLU A 78 -14.62 8.67 7.58
C GLU A 78 -15.24 8.46 6.18
N ILE A 79 -15.77 7.28 5.89
CA ILE A 79 -16.51 7.03 4.65
C ILE A 79 -17.76 7.92 4.56
N GLY A 80 -18.42 8.15 5.68
CA GLY A 80 -19.59 9.04 5.77
C GLY A 80 -19.31 10.49 5.42
N LYS A 81 -18.10 10.99 5.65
CA LYS A 81 -17.65 12.36 5.31
C LYS A 81 -17.36 12.53 3.81
N ALA A 82 -17.12 11.44 3.09
CA ALA A 82 -16.81 11.50 1.65
C ALA A 82 -18.05 11.89 0.81
N PRO A 83 -17.87 12.46 -0.39
CA PRO A 83 -18.96 12.69 -1.34
C PRO A 83 -19.77 11.42 -1.62
N GLU A 84 -21.09 11.57 -1.74
CA GLU A 84 -22.01 10.44 -1.86
C GLU A 84 -21.66 9.50 -3.01
N GLN A 85 -21.21 10.04 -4.13
CA GLN A 85 -20.87 9.29 -5.35
C GLN A 85 -19.70 8.31 -5.14
N ILE A 86 -18.76 8.62 -4.22
CA ILE A 86 -17.59 7.75 -3.98
C ILE A 86 -17.78 6.79 -2.81
N ARG A 87 -18.77 7.03 -1.91
CA ARG A 87 -18.99 6.19 -0.73
C ARG A 87 -19.14 4.68 -1.04
N PRO A 88 -19.87 4.25 -2.10
CA PRO A 88 -19.97 2.83 -2.44
C PRO A 88 -18.59 2.22 -2.77
N LYS A 89 -17.73 2.96 -3.49
CA LYS A 89 -16.37 2.52 -3.82
C LYS A 89 -15.50 2.43 -2.56
N LEU A 90 -15.61 3.40 -1.64
CA LEU A 90 -14.89 3.37 -0.36
C LEU A 90 -15.34 2.21 0.53
N LYS A 91 -16.65 1.94 0.61
CA LYS A 91 -17.19 0.78 1.35
C LYS A 91 -16.65 -0.55 0.83
N LYS A 92 -16.50 -0.70 -0.49
CA LYS A 92 -15.87 -1.87 -1.12
C LYS A 92 -14.37 -1.93 -0.85
N ASN A 93 -13.73 -0.80 -0.52
CA ASN A 93 -12.31 -0.65 -0.30
C ASN A 93 -12.00 -0.09 1.10
N THR A 94 -12.68 -0.56 2.15
CA THR A 94 -12.50 -0.05 3.52
C THR A 94 -11.06 -0.26 4.03
N PHE A 95 -10.34 -1.26 3.52
CA PHE A 95 -8.91 -1.41 3.80
C PHE A 95 -8.09 -0.20 3.30
N PHE A 96 -8.42 0.34 2.14
CA PHE A 96 -7.80 1.58 1.64
C PHE A 96 -8.07 2.76 2.59
N VAL A 97 -9.30 2.89 3.10
CA VAL A 97 -9.65 3.93 4.09
C VAL A 97 -8.85 3.75 5.37
N LEU A 98 -8.74 2.50 5.90
CA LEU A 98 -7.87 2.19 7.04
C LEU A 98 -6.43 2.66 6.79
N GLU A 99 -5.88 2.35 5.62
CA GLU A 99 -4.51 2.73 5.29
C GLU A 99 -4.32 4.25 5.26
N GLN A 100 -5.28 5.00 4.70
CA GLN A 100 -5.23 6.47 4.70
C GLN A 100 -5.27 7.04 6.12
N VAL A 101 -6.24 6.61 6.93
CA VAL A 101 -6.39 7.07 8.33
C VAL A 101 -5.14 6.72 9.15
N ALA A 102 -4.68 5.48 9.06
CA ALA A 102 -3.51 5.02 9.79
C ALA A 102 -2.24 5.78 9.36
N THR A 103 -2.02 5.96 8.05
CA THR A 103 -0.86 6.68 7.54
C THR A 103 -0.82 8.13 8.03
N LEU A 104 -1.96 8.83 8.02
CA LEU A 104 -2.02 10.20 8.55
C LEU A 104 -1.69 10.25 10.04
N LYS A 105 -2.26 9.36 10.86
CA LYS A 105 -1.99 9.29 12.30
C LYS A 105 -0.52 8.94 12.60
N LEU A 106 0.06 8.01 11.84
CA LEU A 106 1.47 7.64 11.97
C LEU A 106 2.42 8.78 11.56
N LEU A 107 2.12 9.46 10.45
CA LEU A 107 2.89 10.62 10.00
C LEU A 107 2.81 11.77 11.01
N LEU A 108 1.64 12.02 11.59
CA LEU A 108 1.47 13.05 12.61
C LEU A 108 2.30 12.74 13.86
N THR A 109 2.29 11.49 14.32
CA THR A 109 3.12 11.05 15.46
C THR A 109 4.60 11.24 15.19
N GLU A 110 5.05 10.88 13.99
CA GLU A 110 6.44 11.06 13.56
C GLU A 110 6.81 12.54 13.48
N ALA A 111 5.97 13.36 12.86
CA ALA A 111 6.18 14.80 12.71
C ALA A 111 6.25 15.52 14.06
N ARG A 112 5.39 15.16 15.02
CA ARG A 112 5.40 15.67 16.38
C ARG A 112 6.69 15.26 17.13
N THR A 113 7.11 14.02 16.95
CA THR A 113 8.35 13.50 17.54
C THR A 113 9.57 14.26 17.02
N GLU A 114 9.61 14.50 15.71
CA GLU A 114 10.73 15.24 15.09
C GLU A 114 10.73 16.71 15.46
N ALA A 115 9.56 17.34 15.56
CA ALA A 115 9.43 18.71 16.03
C ALA A 115 9.94 18.85 17.49
N ALA A 116 9.59 17.90 18.36
CA ALA A 116 10.07 17.90 19.75
C ALA A 116 11.60 17.74 19.84
N LYS A 117 12.19 16.84 19.04
CA LYS A 117 13.65 16.66 18.97
C LYS A 117 14.39 17.90 18.48
N SER A 118 13.81 18.60 17.50
CA SER A 118 14.42 19.79 16.90
C SER A 118 14.08 21.09 17.62
N GLY A 119 13.29 21.05 18.69
CA GLY A 119 12.81 22.23 19.42
C GLY A 119 11.88 23.15 18.62
N LYS A 120 11.26 22.62 17.56
CA LYS A 120 10.35 23.39 16.72
C LYS A 120 8.99 23.54 17.38
N ASP A 121 8.54 24.79 17.57
CA ASP A 121 7.20 25.05 18.06
C ASP A 121 6.15 24.77 16.98
N ILE A 122 5.20 23.93 17.34
CA ILE A 122 4.06 23.51 16.48
C ILE A 122 2.70 23.76 17.15
N SER A 123 2.68 24.44 18.31
CA SER A 123 1.48 24.61 19.16
C SER A 123 0.30 25.26 18.44
N GLU A 124 0.57 26.20 17.53
CA GLU A 124 -0.47 26.92 16.78
C GLU A 124 -0.83 26.28 15.42
N LYS A 125 -0.20 25.13 15.08
CA LYS A 125 -0.43 24.48 13.80
C LYS A 125 -1.49 23.40 13.90
N ASN A 126 -2.38 23.33 12.91
CA ASN A 126 -3.26 22.18 12.75
C ASN A 126 -2.47 20.95 12.27
N GLU A 127 -3.05 19.76 12.44
CA GLU A 127 -2.41 18.48 12.12
C GLU A 127 -1.93 18.39 10.66
N GLN A 128 -2.73 18.91 9.73
CA GLN A 128 -2.37 18.91 8.30
C GLN A 128 -1.13 19.77 8.03
N ALA A 129 -1.03 20.97 8.64
CA ALA A 129 0.13 21.85 8.50
C ALA A 129 1.40 21.21 9.12
N ILE A 130 1.27 20.50 10.26
CA ILE A 130 2.38 19.79 10.88
C ILE A 130 2.91 18.71 9.93
N ILE A 131 2.04 17.89 9.34
CA ILE A 131 2.42 16.83 8.39
C ILE A 131 3.02 17.44 7.12
N GLN A 132 2.42 18.50 6.55
CA GLN A 132 2.93 19.17 5.36
C GLN A 132 4.34 19.74 5.56
N ASP A 133 4.58 20.41 6.68
CA ASP A 133 5.89 20.95 7.02
C ASP A 133 6.95 19.84 7.15
N TYR A 134 6.57 18.74 7.79
CA TYR A 134 7.44 17.58 7.99
C TYR A 134 7.82 16.95 6.66
N LEU A 135 6.83 16.62 5.82
CA LEU A 135 7.05 16.03 4.50
C LEU A 135 7.76 17.00 3.55
N GLY A 136 7.44 18.30 3.63
CA GLY A 136 8.12 19.32 2.86
C GLY A 136 9.60 19.46 3.21
N ALA A 137 9.97 19.32 4.49
CA ALA A 137 11.38 19.28 4.90
C ALA A 137 12.12 18.06 4.34
N LEU A 138 11.47 16.90 4.35
CA LEU A 138 11.99 15.67 3.76
C LEU A 138 12.17 15.81 2.24
N ALA A 139 11.18 16.33 1.54
CA ALA A 139 11.19 16.52 0.09
C ALA A 139 12.29 17.47 -0.40
N LYS A 140 12.68 18.48 0.39
CA LYS A 140 13.77 19.43 0.05
C LYS A 140 15.15 18.78 -0.04
N THR A 141 15.33 17.58 0.48
CA THR A 141 16.60 16.85 0.38
C THR A 141 16.85 16.25 -1.01
N VAL A 142 15.81 16.13 -1.81
CA VAL A 142 15.85 15.51 -3.15
C VAL A 142 16.48 16.49 -4.15
N LYS A 143 17.34 15.93 -5.01
CA LYS A 143 17.94 16.63 -6.14
C LYS A 143 17.84 15.76 -7.40
N VAL A 144 17.83 16.43 -8.55
CA VAL A 144 17.91 15.80 -9.88
C VAL A 144 19.23 16.17 -10.51
N GLY A 145 19.94 15.18 -11.04
CA GLY A 145 21.21 15.36 -11.74
C GLY A 145 21.01 15.57 -13.24
N ASP A 146 21.98 16.19 -13.89
CA ASP A 146 21.97 16.40 -15.35
C ASP A 146 21.96 15.08 -16.13
N GLU A 147 22.58 14.03 -15.63
CA GLU A 147 22.57 12.69 -16.22
C GLU A 147 21.15 12.10 -16.25
N GLU A 148 20.42 12.20 -15.15
CA GLU A 148 19.03 11.72 -15.07
C GLU A 148 18.11 12.46 -16.06
N ILE A 149 18.33 13.78 -16.21
CA ILE A 149 17.60 14.60 -17.19
C ILE A 149 17.90 14.14 -18.62
N LEU A 150 19.18 13.90 -18.92
CA LEU A 150 19.63 13.45 -20.23
C LEU A 150 19.07 12.06 -20.57
N ASP A 151 19.12 11.13 -19.62
CA ASP A 151 18.59 9.78 -19.77
C ASP A 151 17.07 9.82 -20.02
N PHE A 152 16.34 10.60 -19.24
CA PHE A 152 14.90 10.80 -19.47
C PHE A 152 14.62 11.38 -20.86
N TYR A 153 15.35 12.42 -21.26
CA TYR A 153 15.21 13.03 -22.58
C TYR A 153 15.47 12.03 -23.70
N ASN A 154 16.55 11.25 -23.61
CA ASN A 154 16.91 10.26 -24.63
C ASN A 154 15.90 9.13 -24.75
N GLY A 155 15.35 8.68 -23.64
CA GLY A 155 14.33 7.63 -23.59
C GLY A 155 12.93 8.08 -24.06
N ASN A 156 12.70 9.41 -24.16
CA ASN A 156 11.37 9.97 -24.45
C ASN A 156 11.36 10.94 -25.65
N LYS A 157 12.37 10.88 -26.54
CA LYS A 157 12.52 11.81 -27.69
C LYS A 157 11.27 11.88 -28.57
N GLU A 158 10.65 10.76 -28.86
CA GLU A 158 9.46 10.69 -29.70
C GLU A 158 8.28 11.45 -29.07
N MET A 159 8.08 11.26 -27.76
CA MET A 159 7.02 11.95 -27.00
C MET A 159 7.26 13.47 -26.93
N LEU A 160 8.54 13.89 -26.92
CA LEU A 160 8.94 15.30 -26.84
C LEU A 160 8.89 16.04 -28.19
N GLY A 161 8.42 15.37 -29.26
CA GLY A 161 8.17 16.00 -30.56
C GLY A 161 9.40 16.62 -31.22
N ASN A 162 10.59 16.02 -31.02
CA ASN A 162 11.89 16.52 -31.49
C ASN A 162 12.32 17.87 -30.91
N ALA A 163 11.70 18.32 -29.81
CA ALA A 163 12.18 19.50 -29.09
C ALA A 163 13.62 19.28 -28.60
N SER A 164 14.46 20.30 -28.66
CA SER A 164 15.83 20.19 -28.15
C SER A 164 15.85 20.04 -26.63
N LEU A 165 16.87 19.39 -26.08
CA LEU A 165 17.04 19.25 -24.63
C LEU A 165 16.97 20.61 -23.92
N ALA A 166 17.57 21.66 -24.50
CA ALA A 166 17.55 22.99 -23.89
C ALA A 166 16.15 23.57 -23.72
N GLN A 167 15.22 23.23 -24.62
CA GLN A 167 13.83 23.70 -24.55
C GLN A 167 12.99 22.99 -23.49
N VAL A 168 13.27 21.71 -23.24
CA VAL A 168 12.45 20.87 -22.36
C VAL A 168 13.13 20.54 -21.01
N LYS A 169 14.41 20.90 -20.83
CA LYS A 169 15.18 20.62 -19.61
C LYS A 169 14.47 21.07 -18.33
N PRO A 170 13.92 22.31 -18.23
CA PRO A 170 13.24 22.74 -17.00
C PRO A 170 12.02 21.88 -16.65
N GLN A 171 11.24 21.46 -17.67
CA GLN A 171 10.04 20.64 -17.48
C GLN A 171 10.42 19.21 -17.07
N ILE A 172 11.46 18.63 -17.67
CA ILE A 172 12.00 17.31 -17.31
C ILE A 172 12.52 17.34 -15.87
N GLU A 173 13.31 18.37 -15.51
CA GLU A 173 13.84 18.53 -14.15
C GLU A 173 12.72 18.59 -13.12
N GLN A 174 11.72 19.43 -13.37
CA GLN A 174 10.55 19.55 -12.48
C GLN A 174 9.79 18.22 -12.35
N PHE A 175 9.58 17.53 -13.45
CA PHE A 175 8.90 16.22 -13.46
C PHE A 175 9.68 15.17 -12.66
N LEU A 176 10.97 15.03 -12.91
CA LEU A 176 11.84 14.08 -12.19
C LEU A 176 11.96 14.44 -10.71
N LEU A 177 12.03 15.74 -10.38
CA LEU A 177 12.05 16.20 -8.99
C LEU A 177 10.79 15.78 -8.24
N GLN A 178 9.62 16.02 -8.82
CA GLN A 178 8.33 15.61 -8.24
C GLN A 178 8.24 14.09 -8.06
N GLN A 179 8.67 13.32 -9.06
CA GLN A 179 8.70 11.86 -9.00
C GLN A 179 9.58 11.36 -7.84
N LYS A 180 10.81 11.86 -7.77
CA LYS A 180 11.77 11.45 -6.72
C LYS A 180 11.30 11.88 -5.31
N GLN A 181 10.70 13.05 -5.18
CA GLN A 181 10.13 13.51 -3.92
C GLN A 181 9.00 12.59 -3.46
N GLN A 182 8.11 12.21 -4.38
CA GLN A 182 7.01 11.32 -4.06
C GLN A 182 7.51 9.90 -3.71
N GLU A 183 8.50 9.40 -4.42
CA GLU A 183 9.11 8.10 -4.11
C GLU A 183 9.77 8.10 -2.73
N LEU A 184 10.50 9.16 -2.39
CA LEU A 184 11.11 9.34 -1.06
C LEU A 184 10.04 9.35 0.03
N ILE A 185 8.95 10.08 -0.15
CA ILE A 185 7.83 10.13 0.81
C ILE A 185 7.18 8.73 0.95
N ASN A 186 6.93 8.03 -0.15
CA ASN A 186 6.35 6.70 -0.12
C ASN A 186 7.27 5.69 0.60
N GLU A 187 8.59 5.73 0.34
CA GLU A 187 9.54 4.85 1.03
C GLU A 187 9.65 5.21 2.52
N HIS A 188 9.57 6.49 2.86
CA HIS A 188 9.53 6.93 4.24
C HIS A 188 8.28 6.39 4.96
N ILE A 189 7.10 6.47 4.35
CA ILE A 189 5.84 5.90 4.87
C ILE A 189 5.98 4.37 5.07
N ARG A 190 6.54 3.65 4.09
CA ARG A 190 6.81 2.21 4.24
C ARG A 190 7.77 1.91 5.39
N THR A 191 8.78 2.76 5.58
CA THR A 191 9.76 2.62 6.67
C THR A 191 9.12 2.83 8.03
N ILE A 192 8.23 3.83 8.18
CA ILE A 192 7.40 4.00 9.38
C ILE A 192 6.59 2.73 9.64
N GLY A 193 5.91 2.19 8.62
CA GLY A 193 5.12 0.96 8.74
C GLY A 193 5.93 -0.25 9.22
N ARG A 194 7.16 -0.41 8.72
CA ARG A 194 8.07 -1.48 9.14
C ARG A 194 8.51 -1.34 10.62
N ARG A 195 8.73 -0.11 11.07
CA ARG A 195 9.24 0.20 12.41
C ARG A 195 8.17 0.10 13.49
N MET A 196 6.93 0.46 13.18
CA MET A 196 5.85 0.65 14.16
C MET A 196 5.14 -0.63 14.62
N GLN A 197 5.57 -1.82 14.17
CA GLN A 197 4.97 -3.11 14.56
C GLN A 197 3.43 -3.08 14.46
N ILE A 198 2.93 -2.75 13.28
CA ILE A 198 1.49 -2.62 13.03
C ILE A 198 0.83 -3.99 13.02
N GLU A 199 -0.27 -4.13 13.76
CA GLU A 199 -1.14 -5.30 13.76
C GLU A 199 -2.50 -4.95 13.17
N ILE A 200 -3.04 -5.83 12.33
CA ILE A 200 -4.38 -5.68 11.74
C ILE A 200 -5.21 -6.92 12.09
N SER A 201 -6.47 -6.73 12.46
CA SER A 201 -7.41 -7.81 12.76
C SER A 201 -7.49 -8.79 11.57
N ALA A 202 -7.06 -10.04 11.79
CA ALA A 202 -6.99 -11.06 10.74
C ALA A 202 -8.37 -11.41 10.16
N SER A 203 -9.41 -11.46 10.99
CA SER A 203 -10.79 -11.72 10.57
C SER A 203 -11.34 -10.58 9.72
N TRP A 204 -11.15 -9.33 10.15
CA TRP A 204 -11.54 -8.13 9.41
C TRP A 204 -10.78 -8.02 8.09
N LEU A 205 -9.45 -8.19 8.10
CA LEU A 205 -8.58 -8.15 6.92
C LEU A 205 -9.03 -9.15 5.86
N LYS A 206 -9.39 -10.38 6.24
CA LYS A 206 -9.86 -11.41 5.30
C LYS A 206 -11.11 -10.93 4.53
N VAL A 207 -12.07 -10.32 5.21
CA VAL A 207 -13.29 -9.80 4.59
C VAL A 207 -12.96 -8.64 3.67
N GLN A 208 -12.17 -7.66 4.14
CA GLN A 208 -11.83 -6.48 3.36
C GLN A 208 -10.97 -6.81 2.12
N ALA A 209 -10.04 -7.74 2.25
CA ALA A 209 -9.24 -8.20 1.13
C ALA A 209 -10.08 -8.87 0.04
N ALA A 210 -11.09 -9.64 0.42
CA ALA A 210 -11.99 -10.26 -0.55
C ALA A 210 -12.80 -9.21 -1.33
N LEU A 211 -13.33 -8.19 -0.64
CA LEU A 211 -14.06 -7.09 -1.26
C LEU A 211 -13.18 -6.25 -2.18
N ALA A 212 -12.02 -5.83 -1.70
CA ALA A 212 -11.11 -4.96 -2.44
C ALA A 212 -10.50 -5.62 -3.69
N ARG A 213 -10.34 -6.95 -3.70
CA ARG A 213 -9.76 -7.71 -4.81
C ARG A 213 -10.77 -8.09 -5.91
N ASP A 214 -12.05 -7.80 -5.72
CA ASP A 214 -13.05 -7.96 -6.77
C ASP A 214 -12.98 -6.80 -7.79
N ASN A 215 -11.93 -6.78 -8.60
CA ASN A 215 -11.66 -5.80 -9.65
C ASN A 215 -10.90 -6.46 -10.82
N PRO A 216 -10.85 -5.82 -12.01
CA PRO A 216 -10.22 -6.40 -13.20
C PRO A 216 -8.74 -6.76 -13.04
N VAL A 217 -7.98 -5.91 -12.34
CA VAL A 217 -6.52 -6.08 -12.18
C VAL A 217 -6.22 -7.30 -11.30
N ASP A 218 -6.86 -7.40 -10.13
CA ASP A 218 -6.64 -8.54 -9.23
C ASP A 218 -7.16 -9.86 -9.84
N LYS A 219 -8.24 -9.81 -10.63
CA LYS A 219 -8.73 -10.97 -11.40
C LYS A 219 -7.71 -11.41 -12.45
N ALA A 220 -7.13 -10.46 -13.19
CA ALA A 220 -6.08 -10.77 -14.17
C ALA A 220 -4.86 -11.38 -13.50
N ARG A 221 -4.40 -10.83 -12.38
CA ARG A 221 -3.28 -11.35 -11.58
C ARG A 221 -3.52 -12.77 -11.04
N ALA A 222 -4.77 -13.10 -10.73
CA ALA A 222 -5.15 -14.42 -10.23
C ALA A 222 -5.41 -15.45 -11.36
N SER A 223 -5.36 -15.04 -12.63
CA SER A 223 -5.76 -15.87 -13.78
C SER A 223 -4.75 -16.96 -14.17
N GLY A 224 -3.54 -16.96 -13.60
CA GLY A 224 -2.45 -17.87 -14.01
C GLY A 224 -1.77 -17.45 -15.32
N ARG A 225 -2.12 -16.29 -15.89
CA ARG A 225 -1.49 -15.72 -17.09
C ARG A 225 -0.69 -14.47 -16.74
N ALA A 226 0.34 -14.17 -17.52
CA ALA A 226 1.01 -12.88 -17.45
C ALA A 226 0.00 -11.76 -17.73
N SER A 227 0.23 -10.58 -17.12
CA SER A 227 -0.67 -9.45 -17.32
C SER A 227 0.12 -8.17 -17.54
N LEU A 228 -0.34 -7.36 -18.49
CA LEU A 228 0.05 -5.98 -18.72
C LEU A 228 -1.14 -5.10 -18.34
N VAL A 229 -0.95 -4.23 -17.38
CA VAL A 229 -1.97 -3.26 -16.94
C VAL A 229 -1.45 -1.86 -17.20
N ASP A 230 -2.14 -1.11 -18.03
CA ASP A 230 -1.87 0.30 -18.30
C ASP A 230 -2.86 1.16 -17.50
N PHE A 231 -2.33 2.06 -16.68
CA PHE A 231 -3.11 3.05 -15.96
C PHE A 231 -2.98 4.39 -16.67
N GLY A 232 -4.10 4.92 -17.14
CA GLY A 232 -4.13 6.16 -17.92
C GLY A 232 -5.44 6.92 -17.79
N SER A 233 -5.59 7.97 -18.58
CA SER A 233 -6.85 8.72 -18.70
C SER A 233 -7.05 9.22 -20.13
N THR A 234 -8.26 9.55 -20.46
CA THR A 234 -8.58 10.29 -21.72
C THR A 234 -8.03 11.71 -21.66
N GLY A 235 -7.58 12.22 -22.82
CA GLY A 235 -7.02 13.58 -22.92
C GLY A 235 -5.60 13.75 -22.37
N CYS A 236 -4.95 12.65 -22.05
CA CYS A 236 -3.53 12.60 -21.69
C CYS A 236 -2.76 12.15 -22.96
N VAL A 237 -2.05 13.05 -23.62
CA VAL A 237 -1.37 12.77 -24.89
C VAL A 237 -0.56 11.46 -24.88
N PRO A 238 0.35 11.20 -23.91
CA PRO A 238 1.08 9.93 -23.90
C PRO A 238 0.19 8.72 -23.62
N CYS A 239 -0.95 8.87 -22.90
CA CYS A 239 -1.91 7.79 -22.71
C CYS A 239 -2.67 7.48 -24.00
N ASP A 240 -3.06 8.53 -24.77
CA ASP A 240 -3.74 8.37 -26.06
C ASP A 240 -2.82 7.67 -27.10
N MET A 241 -1.50 7.91 -27.03
CA MET A 241 -0.50 7.19 -27.83
C MET A 241 -0.38 5.70 -27.46
N MET A 242 -0.63 5.35 -26.19
CA MET A 242 -0.63 3.95 -25.72
C MET A 242 -1.84 3.15 -26.26
N ALA A 243 -2.98 3.79 -26.48
CA ALA A 243 -4.22 3.09 -26.83
C ALA A 243 -4.10 2.15 -28.05
N PRO A 244 -3.59 2.56 -29.23
CA PRO A 244 -3.41 1.66 -30.36
C PRO A 244 -2.40 0.54 -30.13
N ILE A 245 -1.37 0.82 -29.30
CA ILE A 245 -0.36 -0.19 -28.92
C ILE A 245 -1.04 -1.28 -28.07
N LEU A 246 -1.84 -0.89 -27.08
CA LEU A 246 -2.55 -1.85 -26.22
C LEU A 246 -3.52 -2.70 -27.01
N GLU A 247 -4.21 -2.13 -28.02
CA GLU A 247 -5.11 -2.91 -28.90
C GLU A 247 -4.34 -3.93 -29.71
N THR A 248 -3.25 -3.53 -30.37
CA THR A 248 -2.35 -4.44 -31.11
C THR A 248 -1.84 -5.58 -30.23
N LEU A 249 -1.41 -5.26 -28.99
CA LEU A 249 -0.92 -6.25 -28.04
C LEU A 249 -2.03 -7.19 -27.56
N ARG A 250 -3.25 -6.69 -27.38
CA ARG A 250 -4.42 -7.48 -26.99
C ARG A 250 -4.75 -8.54 -28.05
N GLU A 251 -4.70 -8.16 -29.32
CA GLU A 251 -4.90 -9.09 -30.43
C GLU A 251 -3.75 -10.10 -30.55
N LYS A 252 -2.50 -9.61 -30.59
CA LYS A 252 -1.28 -10.41 -30.77
C LYS A 252 -1.09 -11.46 -29.68
N TYR A 253 -1.38 -11.10 -28.43
CA TYR A 253 -1.20 -11.97 -27.26
C TYR A 253 -2.51 -12.52 -26.70
N ASN A 254 -3.56 -12.58 -27.53
CA ASN A 254 -4.85 -13.10 -27.10
C ASN A 254 -4.71 -14.51 -26.49
N GLY A 255 -5.32 -14.72 -25.33
CA GLY A 255 -5.25 -15.96 -24.57
C GLY A 255 -3.92 -16.23 -23.85
N LYS A 256 -2.86 -15.45 -24.12
CA LYS A 256 -1.52 -15.60 -23.51
C LYS A 256 -1.23 -14.55 -22.45
N VAL A 257 -1.63 -13.30 -22.68
CA VAL A 257 -1.46 -12.15 -21.78
C VAL A 257 -2.80 -11.49 -21.53
N ASN A 258 -3.07 -11.10 -20.29
CA ASN A 258 -4.16 -10.17 -20.03
C ASN A 258 -3.64 -8.74 -20.29
N VAL A 259 -4.20 -8.05 -21.28
CA VAL A 259 -3.86 -6.65 -21.57
C VAL A 259 -5.03 -5.78 -21.13
N LEU A 260 -4.82 -5.00 -20.06
CA LEU A 260 -5.86 -4.17 -19.42
C LEU A 260 -5.50 -2.69 -19.52
N PHE A 261 -6.53 -1.87 -19.73
CA PHE A 261 -6.48 -0.43 -19.51
C PHE A 261 -7.37 -0.08 -18.33
N ILE A 262 -6.84 0.73 -17.40
CA ILE A 262 -7.54 1.22 -16.21
C ILE A 262 -7.57 2.73 -16.25
N HIS A 263 -8.77 3.31 -16.34
CA HIS A 263 -8.96 4.76 -16.33
C HIS A 263 -8.86 5.28 -14.88
N VAL A 264 -7.78 6.04 -14.57
CA VAL A 264 -7.47 6.46 -13.19
C VAL A 264 -8.54 7.38 -12.59
N GLY A 265 -9.24 8.18 -13.42
CA GLY A 265 -10.35 9.01 -12.96
C GLY A 265 -11.60 8.20 -12.59
N GLU A 266 -11.82 7.05 -13.25
CA GLU A 266 -12.93 6.16 -12.95
C GLU A 266 -12.60 5.21 -11.79
N GLU A 267 -11.32 4.78 -11.68
CA GLU A 267 -10.85 3.83 -10.66
C GLU A 267 -9.71 4.43 -9.79
N PRO A 268 -9.94 5.59 -9.13
CA PRO A 268 -8.89 6.30 -8.39
C PRO A 268 -8.36 5.50 -7.19
N ILE A 269 -9.22 4.73 -6.52
CA ILE A 269 -8.81 3.89 -5.39
C ILE A 269 -7.90 2.76 -5.89
N LEU A 270 -8.24 2.15 -7.02
CA LEU A 270 -7.44 1.08 -7.61
C LEU A 270 -6.07 1.61 -8.06
N ALA A 271 -6.04 2.76 -8.75
CA ALA A 271 -4.81 3.43 -9.14
C ALA A 271 -3.91 3.72 -7.92
N SER A 272 -4.49 4.26 -6.85
CA SER A 272 -3.77 4.53 -5.60
C SER A 272 -3.22 3.26 -4.94
N ARG A 273 -3.99 2.16 -4.91
CA ARG A 273 -3.54 0.86 -4.37
C ARG A 273 -2.32 0.32 -5.12
N TYR A 274 -2.25 0.55 -6.43
CA TYR A 274 -1.11 0.16 -7.26
C TYR A 274 -0.01 1.23 -7.29
N GLY A 275 -0.09 2.27 -6.45
CA GLY A 275 0.94 3.30 -6.33
C GLY A 275 1.11 4.14 -7.59
N VAL A 276 0.05 4.33 -8.37
CA VAL A 276 0.06 5.17 -9.58
C VAL A 276 0.03 6.64 -9.16
N GLN A 277 1.11 7.36 -9.44
CA GLN A 277 1.30 8.78 -9.07
C GLN A 277 1.25 9.70 -10.28
N SER A 278 1.64 9.21 -11.43
CA SER A 278 1.62 9.89 -12.73
C SER A 278 1.13 8.92 -13.80
N ILE A 279 0.69 9.40 -14.94
CA ILE A 279 0.15 8.59 -16.04
C ILE A 279 0.80 8.94 -17.38
N PRO A 280 0.88 7.95 -18.30
CA PRO A 280 0.51 6.54 -18.13
C PRO A 280 1.52 5.75 -17.27
N VAL A 281 1.07 4.64 -16.66
CA VAL A 281 1.93 3.68 -15.98
C VAL A 281 1.59 2.28 -16.44
N GLN A 282 2.58 1.55 -16.96
CA GLN A 282 2.45 0.15 -17.33
C GLN A 282 3.03 -0.73 -16.25
N ILE A 283 2.22 -1.66 -15.73
CA ILE A 283 2.63 -2.64 -14.72
C ILE A 283 2.54 -4.03 -15.31
N PHE A 284 3.63 -4.78 -15.20
CA PHE A 284 3.74 -6.15 -15.69
C PHE A 284 3.70 -7.13 -14.52
N PHE A 285 2.80 -8.10 -14.61
CA PHE A 285 2.68 -9.18 -13.65
C PHE A 285 3.00 -10.51 -14.32
N ASP A 286 3.79 -11.35 -13.65
CA ASP A 286 4.06 -12.70 -14.09
C ASP A 286 2.83 -13.63 -13.90
N LYS A 287 2.97 -14.90 -14.30
CA LYS A 287 1.90 -15.91 -14.19
C LYS A 287 1.46 -16.20 -12.75
N THR A 288 2.28 -15.83 -11.76
CA THR A 288 1.95 -15.95 -10.33
C THR A 288 1.21 -14.71 -9.79
N GLY A 289 1.03 -13.69 -10.63
CA GLY A 289 0.44 -12.40 -10.27
C GLY A 289 1.40 -11.48 -9.52
N LYS A 290 2.72 -11.79 -9.52
CA LYS A 290 3.75 -10.94 -8.93
C LYS A 290 4.13 -9.83 -9.92
N GLU A 291 4.22 -8.58 -9.44
CA GLU A 291 4.78 -7.47 -10.20
C GLU A 291 6.26 -7.72 -10.49
N VAL A 292 6.65 -7.68 -11.76
CA VAL A 292 8.03 -7.94 -12.21
C VAL A 292 8.65 -6.74 -12.90
N PHE A 293 7.85 -5.81 -13.39
CA PHE A 293 8.34 -4.59 -14.03
C PHE A 293 7.28 -3.49 -14.01
N ARG A 294 7.73 -2.25 -13.97
CA ARG A 294 6.89 -1.04 -14.04
C ARG A 294 7.60 0.01 -14.88
N HIS A 295 6.83 0.67 -15.75
CA HIS A 295 7.27 1.82 -16.51
C HIS A 295 6.34 3.00 -16.30
N VAL A 296 6.88 4.20 -16.24
CA VAL A 296 6.15 5.47 -16.11
C VAL A 296 6.36 6.30 -17.36
N GLY A 297 5.28 6.76 -17.98
CA GLY A 297 5.31 7.49 -19.23
C GLY A 297 4.95 6.62 -20.45
N PHE A 298 5.12 7.18 -21.63
CA PHE A 298 4.92 6.45 -22.90
C PHE A 298 5.92 5.28 -22.99
N PHE A 299 5.43 4.13 -23.44
CA PHE A 299 6.27 2.93 -23.59
C PHE A 299 6.03 2.32 -24.97
N ALA A 300 7.06 2.38 -25.82
CA ALA A 300 6.94 1.95 -27.19
C ALA A 300 6.61 0.43 -27.30
N GLN A 301 5.87 0.05 -28.33
CA GLN A 301 5.41 -1.34 -28.53
C GLN A 301 6.58 -2.34 -28.51
N GLU A 302 7.70 -2.04 -29.17
CA GLU A 302 8.86 -2.93 -29.23
C GLU A 302 9.45 -3.18 -27.84
N GLN A 303 9.49 -2.14 -26.99
CA GLN A 303 9.97 -2.24 -25.61
C GLN A 303 9.05 -3.11 -24.75
N ILE A 304 7.72 -2.93 -24.90
CA ILE A 304 6.71 -3.78 -24.23
C ILE A 304 6.87 -5.24 -24.65
N GLU A 305 6.99 -5.50 -25.96
CA GLU A 305 7.18 -6.85 -26.49
C GLU A 305 8.52 -7.47 -26.02
N GLY A 306 9.58 -6.68 -25.97
CA GLY A 306 10.85 -7.08 -25.37
C GLY A 306 10.67 -7.54 -23.92
N LYS A 307 9.93 -6.78 -23.12
CA LYS A 307 9.65 -7.11 -21.72
C LYS A 307 8.79 -8.37 -21.59
N LEU A 308 7.77 -8.53 -22.41
CA LEU A 308 6.96 -9.76 -22.44
C LEU A 308 7.80 -10.99 -22.84
N SER A 309 8.75 -10.82 -23.76
CA SER A 309 9.69 -11.90 -24.16
C SER A 309 10.61 -12.30 -23.00
N GLU A 310 11.16 -11.34 -22.24
CA GLU A 310 11.94 -11.61 -21.02
C GLU A 310 11.11 -12.40 -19.99
N MET A 311 9.82 -12.14 -19.89
CA MET A 311 8.88 -12.87 -19.04
C MET A 311 8.51 -14.27 -19.60
N ARG A 312 9.15 -14.70 -20.70
CA ARG A 312 8.90 -15.98 -21.39
C ARG A 312 7.45 -16.14 -21.86
N VAL A 313 6.82 -15.06 -22.25
CA VAL A 313 5.55 -15.08 -22.97
C VAL A 313 5.87 -15.29 -24.46
N LYS A 314 5.38 -16.42 -25.01
CA LYS A 314 5.58 -16.79 -26.42
C LYS A 314 4.26 -16.69 -27.18
#